data_8edc50e886f86256facc9b37503f7b20
#
_entry.id   8edc50e886f86256facc9b37503f7b20
#
_cell.length_a   1.000
_cell.length_b   1.000
_cell.length_c   1.000
_cell.angle_alpha   90.00
_cell.angle_beta   90.00
_cell.angle_gamma   90.00
#
_symmetry.space_group_name_H-M   'P 1'
#
loop_
_entity.id
_entity.type
_entity.pdbx_description
1 polymer ?
#
loop_
_entity_poly.entity_id
_entity_poly.type
_entity_poly.pdbx_seq_one_letter_code
_entity_poly.pdbx_strand_id
1 'polypeptide(L)'
;MNSPAPLRILLIDKDPERASQVCATLRHEGHEVIRQRPDASGLTAAVARDQPDMVIIDMDSPDRDTLENMSTLNAHAPRPIVFFADQPGDRATIHAAVKAGVSAYVVDGIQPERVRSIIESAVAQFEFFQALRTELEETRSALEDRKVIEKAKGLIMRHERCDEETAYRMLRSSAMEHSERLAVMADRVITLIESRNRGSGGPIRKAS
;
A
#
# COMPACT_ATOMS: atom_id res chain seq x y z
N MET A 1 -24.12 -23.87 -2.11
CA MET A 1 -23.24 -22.88 -2.74
C MET A 1 -23.14 -21.74 -1.75
N ASN A 2 -21.96 -21.49 -1.20
CA ASN A 2 -21.76 -20.43 -0.21
C ASN A 2 -21.90 -19.08 -0.94
N SER A 3 -22.93 -18.29 -0.63
CA SER A 3 -22.97 -16.91 -1.11
C SER A 3 -21.81 -16.15 -0.47
N PRO A 4 -21.07 -15.33 -1.22
CA PRO A 4 -20.04 -14.49 -0.64
C PRO A 4 -20.64 -13.59 0.46
N ALA A 5 -19.83 -13.24 1.45
CA ALA A 5 -20.27 -12.31 2.48
C ALA A 5 -20.73 -10.98 1.83
N PRO A 6 -21.81 -10.36 2.33
CA PRO A 6 -22.27 -9.09 1.81
C PRO A 6 -21.17 -8.02 1.94
N LEU A 7 -20.84 -7.35 0.83
CA LEU A 7 -19.88 -6.26 0.78
C LEU A 7 -20.59 -4.92 0.88
N ARG A 8 -19.95 -3.98 1.55
CA ARG A 8 -20.34 -2.57 1.60
C ARG A 8 -19.63 -1.83 0.46
N ILE A 9 -20.42 -1.34 -0.50
CA ILE A 9 -19.90 -0.80 -1.76
C ILE A 9 -20.10 0.70 -1.82
N LEU A 10 -19.02 1.43 -2.16
CA LEU A 10 -19.07 2.82 -2.58
C LEU A 10 -19.17 2.84 -4.10
N LEU A 11 -20.28 3.36 -4.64
CA LEU A 11 -20.50 3.50 -6.08
C LEU A 11 -20.20 4.92 -6.54
N ILE A 12 -19.43 5.05 -7.61
CA ILE A 12 -19.16 6.31 -8.33
C ILE A 12 -19.75 6.15 -9.72
N ASP A 13 -20.75 6.94 -10.02
CA ASP A 13 -21.42 6.99 -11.32
C ASP A 13 -22.07 8.38 -11.50
N LYS A 14 -21.74 9.06 -12.60
CA LYS A 14 -22.27 10.38 -12.93
C LYS A 14 -23.72 10.34 -13.43
N ASP A 15 -24.18 9.18 -13.92
CA ASP A 15 -25.53 8.97 -14.44
C ASP A 15 -26.45 8.41 -13.33
N PRO A 16 -27.46 9.18 -12.85
CA PRO A 16 -28.32 8.72 -11.77
C PRO A 16 -29.22 7.51 -12.15
N GLU A 17 -29.63 7.40 -13.42
CA GLU A 17 -30.48 6.31 -13.88
C GLU A 17 -29.68 5.00 -13.93
N ARG A 18 -28.49 5.06 -14.52
CA ARG A 18 -27.55 3.93 -14.56
C ARG A 18 -27.15 3.51 -13.14
N ALA A 19 -26.77 4.45 -12.30
CA ALA A 19 -26.42 4.19 -10.91
C ALA A 19 -27.57 3.50 -10.13
N SER A 20 -28.81 3.87 -10.40
CA SER A 20 -29.99 3.21 -9.78
C SER A 20 -30.09 1.74 -10.20
N GLN A 21 -29.88 1.43 -11.48
CA GLN A 21 -29.87 0.05 -12.00
C GLN A 21 -28.72 -0.78 -11.42
N VAL A 22 -27.51 -0.18 -11.36
CA VAL A 22 -26.33 -0.78 -10.73
C VAL A 22 -26.60 -1.10 -9.25
N CYS A 23 -27.16 -0.15 -8.52
CA CYS A 23 -27.53 -0.36 -7.11
C CYS A 23 -28.55 -1.49 -6.95
N ALA A 24 -29.55 -1.59 -7.83
CA ALA A 24 -30.53 -2.65 -7.78
C ALA A 24 -29.88 -4.03 -8.03
N THR A 25 -28.99 -4.12 -9.02
CA THR A 25 -28.22 -5.33 -9.33
C THR A 25 -27.35 -5.77 -8.17
N LEU A 26 -26.57 -4.86 -7.59
CA LEU A 26 -25.69 -5.15 -6.46
C LEU A 26 -26.46 -5.63 -5.22
N ARG A 27 -27.62 -5.02 -4.95
CA ARG A 27 -28.49 -5.44 -3.84
C ARG A 27 -29.12 -6.83 -4.10
N HIS A 28 -29.47 -7.13 -5.35
CA HIS A 28 -29.98 -8.45 -5.73
C HIS A 28 -28.93 -9.55 -5.47
N GLU A 29 -27.66 -9.25 -5.71
CA GLU A 29 -26.54 -10.15 -5.40
C GLU A 29 -26.15 -10.19 -3.91
N GLY A 30 -26.87 -9.44 -3.07
CA GLY A 30 -26.69 -9.47 -1.61
C GLY A 30 -25.66 -8.45 -1.07
N HIS A 31 -25.24 -7.49 -1.89
CA HIS A 31 -24.32 -6.43 -1.46
C HIS A 31 -25.05 -5.18 -1.00
N GLU A 32 -24.42 -4.36 -0.18
CA GLU A 32 -24.93 -3.08 0.31
C GLU A 32 -24.26 -1.91 -0.42
N VAL A 33 -25.01 -1.09 -1.17
CA VAL A 33 -24.49 0.18 -1.68
C VAL A 33 -24.69 1.23 -0.62
N ILE A 34 -23.61 1.56 0.10
CA ILE A 34 -23.62 2.50 1.24
C ILE A 34 -23.64 3.96 0.81
N ARG A 35 -23.14 4.25 -0.39
CA ARG A 35 -23.09 5.60 -0.94
C ARG A 35 -22.96 5.58 -2.45
N GLN A 36 -23.65 6.50 -3.11
CA GLN A 36 -23.49 6.84 -4.52
C GLN A 36 -22.89 8.23 -4.63
N ARG A 37 -21.96 8.43 -5.57
CA ARG A 37 -21.32 9.71 -5.86
C ARG A 37 -21.23 9.94 -7.37
N PRO A 38 -21.30 11.19 -7.83
CA PRO A 38 -21.20 11.49 -9.26
C PRO A 38 -19.77 11.46 -9.79
N ASP A 39 -18.76 11.54 -8.91
CA ASP A 39 -17.35 11.59 -9.29
C ASP A 39 -16.43 11.02 -8.21
N ALA A 40 -15.16 10.84 -8.57
CA ALA A 40 -14.12 10.31 -7.68
C ALA A 40 -13.44 11.38 -6.81
N SER A 41 -13.91 12.66 -6.83
CA SER A 41 -13.27 13.72 -6.04
C SER A 41 -13.34 13.41 -4.55
N GLY A 42 -12.23 13.60 -3.84
CA GLY A 42 -12.14 13.30 -2.41
C GLY A 42 -12.40 11.82 -2.05
N LEU A 43 -12.09 10.90 -2.96
CA LEU A 43 -12.34 9.45 -2.80
C LEU A 43 -11.72 8.90 -1.50
N THR A 44 -10.48 9.27 -1.19
CA THR A 44 -9.79 8.82 0.03
C THR A 44 -10.53 9.25 1.30
N ALA A 45 -11.04 10.50 1.34
CA ALA A 45 -11.81 10.99 2.48
C ALA A 45 -13.18 10.28 2.59
N ALA A 46 -13.82 9.98 1.46
CA ALA A 46 -15.06 9.21 1.43
C ALA A 46 -14.84 7.78 1.95
N VAL A 47 -13.79 7.12 1.51
CA VAL A 47 -13.42 5.76 1.99
C VAL A 47 -13.08 5.79 3.48
N ALA A 48 -12.33 6.78 3.97
CA ALA A 48 -12.01 6.91 5.39
C ALA A 48 -13.26 7.10 6.27
N ARG A 49 -14.24 7.87 5.80
CA ARG A 49 -15.48 8.13 6.52
C ARG A 49 -16.46 6.97 6.47
N ASP A 50 -16.69 6.43 5.28
CA ASP A 50 -17.77 5.48 5.02
C ASP A 50 -17.32 4.01 5.18
N GLN A 51 -15.99 3.76 5.20
CA GLN A 51 -15.35 2.44 5.35
C GLN A 51 -15.97 1.37 4.44
N PRO A 52 -16.00 1.57 3.10
CA PRO A 52 -16.47 0.56 2.19
C PRO A 52 -15.48 -0.60 2.11
N ASP A 53 -15.99 -1.79 1.78
CA ASP A 53 -15.16 -2.97 1.48
C ASP A 53 -14.66 -2.93 0.04
N MET A 54 -15.37 -2.24 -0.85
CA MET A 54 -15.06 -2.12 -2.28
C MET A 54 -15.51 -0.78 -2.84
N VAL A 55 -14.80 -0.31 -3.88
CA VAL A 55 -15.19 0.84 -4.70
C VAL A 55 -15.55 0.34 -6.10
N ILE A 56 -16.70 0.76 -6.59
CA ILE A 56 -17.09 0.56 -7.99
C ILE A 56 -17.16 1.93 -8.66
N ILE A 57 -16.49 2.05 -9.80
CA ILE A 57 -16.47 3.25 -10.63
C ILE A 57 -17.04 2.88 -11.99
N ASP A 58 -18.12 3.55 -12.38
CA ASP A 58 -18.77 3.38 -13.67
C ASP A 58 -18.76 4.72 -14.41
N MET A 59 -17.96 4.79 -15.48
CA MET A 59 -17.82 5.99 -16.32
C MET A 59 -17.23 5.64 -17.70
N ASP A 60 -17.39 6.53 -18.65
CA ASP A 60 -16.96 6.32 -20.05
C ASP A 60 -15.47 5.94 -20.17
N SER A 61 -14.61 6.65 -19.45
CA SER A 61 -13.16 6.43 -19.40
C SER A 61 -12.59 7.09 -18.16
N PRO A 62 -11.52 6.55 -17.53
CA PRO A 62 -10.87 7.23 -16.43
C PRO A 62 -10.13 8.47 -16.92
N ASP A 63 -10.52 9.64 -16.42
CA ASP A 63 -9.78 10.86 -16.61
C ASP A 63 -8.55 10.92 -15.66
N ARG A 64 -7.72 11.94 -15.85
CA ARG A 64 -6.51 12.12 -15.06
C ARG A 64 -6.82 12.25 -13.55
N ASP A 65 -7.86 13.01 -13.21
CA ASP A 65 -8.20 13.27 -11.82
C ASP A 65 -8.73 12.00 -11.13
N THR A 66 -9.49 11.20 -11.85
CA THR A 66 -9.94 9.87 -11.38
C THR A 66 -8.76 8.95 -11.14
N LEU A 67 -7.79 8.88 -12.06
CA LEU A 67 -6.58 8.07 -11.91
C LEU A 67 -5.74 8.52 -10.70
N GLU A 68 -5.57 9.84 -10.49
CA GLU A 68 -4.85 10.38 -9.34
C GLU A 68 -5.58 10.07 -8.00
N ASN A 69 -6.91 10.18 -7.95
CA ASN A 69 -7.70 9.83 -6.77
C ASN A 69 -7.63 8.32 -6.46
N MET A 70 -7.72 7.45 -7.47
CA MET A 70 -7.55 6.00 -7.28
C MET A 70 -6.14 5.66 -6.78
N SER A 71 -5.11 6.27 -7.36
CA SER A 71 -3.71 6.07 -6.94
C SER A 71 -3.48 6.51 -5.49
N THR A 72 -4.06 7.64 -5.09
CA THR A 72 -4.00 8.16 -3.73
C THR A 72 -4.71 7.22 -2.75
N LEU A 73 -5.88 6.70 -3.11
CA LEU A 73 -6.59 5.71 -2.32
C LEU A 73 -5.76 4.43 -2.15
N ASN A 74 -5.22 3.90 -3.25
CA ASN A 74 -4.40 2.69 -3.23
C ASN A 74 -3.14 2.82 -2.35
N ALA A 75 -2.58 4.03 -2.24
CA ALA A 75 -1.42 4.30 -1.41
C ALA A 75 -1.74 4.40 0.09
N HIS A 76 -2.89 5.00 0.47
CA HIS A 76 -3.18 5.37 1.86
C HIS A 76 -4.23 4.48 2.55
N ALA A 77 -5.22 4.00 1.80
CA ALA A 77 -6.31 3.18 2.32
C ALA A 77 -6.77 2.18 1.26
N PRO A 78 -5.91 1.22 0.86
CA PRO A 78 -6.17 0.33 -0.26
C PRO A 78 -7.49 -0.44 -0.09
N ARG A 79 -8.27 -0.47 -1.18
CA ARG A 79 -9.53 -1.21 -1.32
C ARG A 79 -9.59 -1.80 -2.72
N PRO A 80 -10.26 -2.93 -2.93
CA PRO A 80 -10.54 -3.41 -4.28
C PRO A 80 -11.35 -2.36 -5.05
N ILE A 81 -10.88 -2.03 -6.26
CA ILE A 81 -11.54 -1.09 -7.17
C ILE A 81 -11.93 -1.85 -8.43
N VAL A 82 -13.21 -1.83 -8.76
CA VAL A 82 -13.72 -2.30 -10.06
C VAL A 82 -14.06 -1.08 -10.90
N PHE A 83 -13.47 -0.99 -12.08
CA PHE A 83 -13.75 0.07 -13.03
C PHE A 83 -14.54 -0.50 -14.20
N PHE A 84 -15.75 0.00 -14.39
CA PHE A 84 -16.58 -0.28 -15.57
C PHE A 84 -16.45 0.87 -16.55
N ALA A 85 -16.14 0.54 -17.81
CA ALA A 85 -16.01 1.47 -18.91
C ALA A 85 -17.05 1.15 -19.97
N ASP A 86 -17.67 2.17 -20.57
CA ASP A 86 -18.66 1.98 -21.64
C ASP A 86 -18.00 1.49 -22.95
N GLN A 87 -16.73 1.85 -23.15
CA GLN A 87 -15.98 1.45 -24.34
C GLN A 87 -14.59 0.91 -23.96
N PRO A 88 -14.01 0.05 -24.81
CA PRO A 88 -12.64 -0.41 -24.59
C PRO A 88 -11.70 0.77 -24.62
N GLY A 89 -11.02 1.01 -23.49
CA GLY A 89 -9.89 1.93 -23.43
C GLY A 89 -8.73 1.43 -24.29
N ASP A 90 -7.87 2.36 -24.74
CA ASP A 90 -6.62 1.95 -25.32
C ASP A 90 -5.70 1.26 -24.29
N ARG A 91 -4.64 0.62 -24.76
CA ARG A 91 -3.69 -0.09 -23.89
C ARG A 91 -3.07 0.83 -22.82
N ALA A 92 -2.82 2.10 -23.15
CA ALA A 92 -2.23 3.05 -22.22
C ALA A 92 -3.19 3.39 -21.09
N THR A 93 -4.46 3.62 -21.39
CA THR A 93 -5.54 3.87 -20.42
C THR A 93 -5.73 2.69 -19.46
N ILE A 94 -5.80 1.46 -19.99
CA ILE A 94 -5.93 0.26 -19.16
C ILE A 94 -4.71 0.11 -18.23
N HIS A 95 -3.49 0.28 -18.76
CA HIS A 95 -2.27 0.23 -17.94
C HIS A 95 -2.25 1.32 -16.86
N ALA A 96 -2.71 2.54 -17.18
CA ALA A 96 -2.80 3.63 -16.20
C ALA A 96 -3.79 3.30 -15.07
N ALA A 97 -4.96 2.74 -15.40
CA ALA A 97 -5.95 2.31 -14.43
C ALA A 97 -5.40 1.20 -13.50
N VAL A 98 -4.77 0.16 -14.06
CA VAL A 98 -4.15 -0.92 -13.27
C VAL A 98 -3.04 -0.36 -12.36
N LYS A 99 -2.18 0.54 -12.89
CA LYS A 99 -1.14 1.21 -12.09
C LYS A 99 -1.73 2.08 -10.97
N ALA A 100 -2.89 2.67 -11.18
CA ALA A 100 -3.63 3.43 -10.15
C ALA A 100 -4.31 2.53 -9.10
N GLY A 101 -4.26 1.20 -9.23
CA GLY A 101 -4.76 0.25 -8.25
C GLY A 101 -6.11 -0.38 -8.58
N VAL A 102 -6.56 -0.29 -9.85
CA VAL A 102 -7.77 -0.99 -10.30
C VAL A 102 -7.54 -2.50 -10.27
N SER A 103 -8.41 -3.22 -9.57
CA SER A 103 -8.38 -4.69 -9.44
C SER A 103 -9.05 -5.39 -10.63
N ALA A 104 -10.08 -4.76 -11.22
CA ALA A 104 -10.70 -5.24 -12.44
C ALA A 104 -11.12 -4.05 -13.32
N TYR A 105 -10.74 -4.11 -14.62
CA TYR A 105 -11.19 -3.18 -15.65
C TYR A 105 -12.13 -3.93 -16.58
N VAL A 106 -13.38 -3.52 -16.60
CA VAL A 106 -14.48 -4.23 -17.31
C VAL A 106 -15.06 -3.32 -18.38
N VAL A 107 -15.20 -3.83 -19.57
CA VAL A 107 -15.83 -3.13 -20.69
C VAL A 107 -17.29 -3.59 -20.85
N ASP A 108 -18.12 -2.79 -21.50
CA ASP A 108 -19.54 -3.01 -21.74
C ASP A 108 -20.43 -2.85 -20.50
N GLY A 109 -19.98 -2.06 -19.51
CA GLY A 109 -20.75 -1.70 -18.33
C GLY A 109 -21.09 -2.86 -17.40
N ILE A 110 -21.99 -2.62 -16.46
CA ILE A 110 -22.41 -3.62 -15.48
C ILE A 110 -23.53 -4.50 -16.07
N GLN A 111 -23.23 -5.79 -16.21
CA GLN A 111 -24.20 -6.82 -16.61
C GLN A 111 -24.55 -7.69 -15.39
N PRO A 112 -25.85 -7.80 -15.02
CA PRO A 112 -26.29 -8.52 -13.82
C PRO A 112 -25.71 -9.92 -13.69
N GLU A 113 -25.67 -10.68 -14.78
CA GLU A 113 -25.23 -12.07 -14.81
C GLU A 113 -23.74 -12.23 -14.56
N ARG A 114 -22.95 -11.16 -14.73
CA ARG A 114 -21.50 -11.15 -14.59
C ARG A 114 -21.00 -10.44 -13.33
N VAL A 115 -21.84 -9.63 -12.69
CA VAL A 115 -21.44 -8.79 -11.53
C VAL A 115 -20.80 -9.64 -10.44
N ARG A 116 -21.40 -10.75 -10.08
CA ARG A 116 -20.90 -11.62 -9.03
C ARG A 116 -19.47 -12.12 -9.31
N SER A 117 -19.25 -12.67 -10.49
CA SER A 117 -17.92 -13.20 -10.87
C SER A 117 -16.87 -12.12 -10.98
N ILE A 118 -17.25 -10.90 -11.40
CA ILE A 118 -16.36 -9.75 -11.49
C ILE A 118 -15.94 -9.31 -10.08
N ILE A 119 -16.90 -9.19 -9.16
CA ILE A 119 -16.62 -8.80 -7.76
C ILE A 119 -15.72 -9.85 -7.08
N GLU A 120 -16.07 -11.14 -7.16
CA GLU A 120 -15.27 -12.23 -6.59
C GLU A 120 -13.84 -12.22 -7.15
N SER A 121 -13.68 -12.05 -8.47
CA SER A 121 -12.38 -11.97 -9.12
C SER A 121 -11.58 -10.74 -8.68
N ALA A 122 -12.24 -9.57 -8.59
CA ALA A 122 -11.59 -8.33 -8.17
C ALA A 122 -11.10 -8.39 -6.72
N VAL A 123 -11.88 -8.99 -5.81
CA VAL A 123 -11.48 -9.21 -4.41
C VAL A 123 -10.28 -10.14 -4.35
N ALA A 124 -10.35 -11.31 -5.00
CA ALA A 124 -9.26 -12.28 -5.02
C ALA A 124 -7.96 -11.67 -5.61
N GLN A 125 -8.06 -10.91 -6.69
CA GLN A 125 -6.95 -10.19 -7.30
C GLN A 125 -6.33 -9.18 -6.32
N PHE A 126 -7.17 -8.38 -5.65
CA PHE A 126 -6.73 -7.40 -4.68
C PHE A 126 -6.01 -8.06 -3.51
N GLU A 127 -6.59 -9.10 -2.91
CA GLU A 127 -5.99 -9.84 -1.79
C GLU A 127 -4.62 -10.43 -2.16
N PHE A 128 -4.51 -11.01 -3.35
CA PHE A 128 -3.25 -11.54 -3.86
C PHE A 128 -2.18 -10.45 -4.00
N PHE A 129 -2.51 -9.30 -4.58
CA PHE A 129 -1.56 -8.19 -4.70
C PHE A 129 -1.17 -7.58 -3.35
N GLN A 130 -2.11 -7.48 -2.41
CA GLN A 130 -1.80 -7.00 -1.06
C GLN A 130 -0.86 -7.96 -0.31
N ALA A 131 -1.10 -9.26 -0.40
CA ALA A 131 -0.20 -10.28 0.19
C ALA A 131 1.21 -10.18 -0.39
N LEU A 132 1.33 -10.08 -1.72
CA LEU A 132 2.63 -9.94 -2.39
C LEU A 132 3.35 -8.64 -2.01
N ARG A 133 2.61 -7.54 -1.87
CA ARG A 133 3.17 -6.25 -1.45
C ARG A 133 3.70 -6.32 -0.02
N THR A 134 2.94 -6.93 0.89
CA THR A 134 3.35 -7.13 2.29
C THR A 134 4.63 -7.98 2.36
N GLU A 135 4.67 -9.10 1.66
CA GLU A 135 5.86 -9.97 1.61
C GLU A 135 7.10 -9.22 1.07
N LEU A 136 6.91 -8.40 0.03
CA LEU A 136 7.99 -7.58 -0.51
C LEU A 136 8.49 -6.53 0.49
N GLU A 137 7.59 -5.87 1.20
CA GLU A 137 7.91 -4.86 2.22
C GLU A 137 8.65 -5.50 3.41
N GLU A 138 8.20 -6.66 3.87
CA GLU A 138 8.85 -7.44 4.94
C GLU A 138 10.26 -7.89 4.53
N THR A 139 10.41 -8.42 3.31
CA THR A 139 11.71 -8.86 2.78
C THR A 139 12.68 -7.69 2.66
N ARG A 140 12.23 -6.54 2.16
CA ARG A 140 13.04 -5.32 2.08
C ARG A 140 13.46 -4.84 3.46
N SER A 141 12.53 -4.78 4.41
CA SER A 141 12.81 -4.38 5.80
C SER A 141 13.84 -5.30 6.45
N ALA A 142 13.69 -6.62 6.30
CA ALA A 142 14.65 -7.59 6.83
C ALA A 142 16.06 -7.42 6.22
N LEU A 143 16.14 -7.11 4.92
CA LEU A 143 17.41 -6.85 4.26
C LEU A 143 18.08 -5.56 4.76
N GLU A 144 17.31 -4.48 4.94
CA GLU A 144 17.83 -3.23 5.51
C GLU A 144 18.26 -3.40 6.96
N ASP A 145 17.46 -4.08 7.80
CA ASP A 145 17.82 -4.43 9.17
C ASP A 145 19.16 -5.18 9.22
N ARG A 146 19.36 -6.17 8.33
CA ARG A 146 20.61 -6.91 8.25
C ARG A 146 21.79 -6.02 7.89
N LYS A 147 21.65 -5.13 6.90
CA LYS A 147 22.72 -4.19 6.52
C LYS A 147 23.12 -3.27 7.67
N VAL A 148 22.15 -2.73 8.40
CA VAL A 148 22.37 -1.85 9.54
C VAL A 148 23.09 -2.60 10.66
N ILE A 149 22.66 -3.82 10.99
CA ILE A 149 23.31 -4.67 12.00
C ILE A 149 24.77 -4.99 11.62
N GLU A 150 25.02 -5.40 10.36
CA GLU A 150 26.37 -5.68 9.88
C GLU A 150 27.28 -4.44 9.95
N LYS A 151 26.77 -3.27 9.57
CA LYS A 151 27.51 -2.00 9.69
C LYS A 151 27.84 -1.68 11.14
N ALA A 152 26.88 -1.82 12.06
CA ALA A 152 27.09 -1.59 13.49
C ALA A 152 28.15 -2.54 14.07
N LYS A 153 28.06 -3.85 13.79
CA LYS A 153 29.07 -4.84 14.18
C LYS A 153 30.46 -4.41 13.73
N GLY A 154 30.62 -4.08 12.44
CA GLY A 154 31.90 -3.62 11.91
C GLY A 154 32.46 -2.34 12.57
N LEU A 155 31.58 -1.45 13.02
CA LEU A 155 31.98 -0.26 13.78
C LEU A 155 32.41 -0.61 15.20
N ILE A 156 31.64 -1.45 15.90
CA ILE A 156 31.97 -1.93 17.25
C ILE A 156 33.30 -2.69 17.24
N MET A 157 33.50 -3.63 16.32
CA MET A 157 34.76 -4.36 16.18
C MET A 157 35.99 -3.45 16.07
N ARG A 158 35.89 -2.39 15.28
CA ARG A 158 36.97 -1.40 15.13
C ARG A 158 37.17 -0.54 16.37
N HIS A 159 36.05 -0.12 17.00
CA HIS A 159 36.11 0.78 18.16
C HIS A 159 36.58 0.05 19.42
N GLU A 160 36.03 -1.15 19.68
CA GLU A 160 36.31 -1.93 20.89
C GLU A 160 37.44 -2.95 20.69
N ARG A 161 38.00 -3.09 19.49
CA ARG A 161 39.03 -4.07 19.11
C ARG A 161 38.68 -5.50 19.48
N CYS A 162 37.43 -5.89 19.21
CA CYS A 162 36.88 -7.21 19.50
C CYS A 162 36.53 -7.98 18.22
N ASP A 163 36.24 -9.28 18.36
CA ASP A 163 35.74 -10.12 17.29
C ASP A 163 34.26 -9.89 17.00
N GLU A 164 33.78 -10.49 15.94
CA GLU A 164 32.39 -10.33 15.46
C GLU A 164 31.36 -10.86 16.46
N GLU A 165 31.66 -12.01 17.11
CA GLU A 165 30.77 -12.62 18.08
C GLU A 165 30.58 -11.71 19.31
N THR A 166 31.66 -11.13 19.78
CA THR A 166 31.66 -10.19 20.91
C THR A 166 30.91 -8.91 20.53
N ALA A 167 31.16 -8.35 19.34
CA ALA A 167 30.45 -7.17 18.85
C ALA A 167 28.94 -7.40 18.74
N TYR A 168 28.54 -8.56 18.21
CA TYR A 168 27.11 -8.92 18.12
C TYR A 168 26.48 -9.10 19.50
N ARG A 169 27.19 -9.74 20.46
CA ARG A 169 26.72 -9.92 21.83
C ARG A 169 26.53 -8.58 22.55
N MET A 170 27.47 -7.65 22.40
CA MET A 170 27.36 -6.28 22.93
C MET A 170 26.14 -5.54 22.38
N LEU A 171 25.96 -5.60 21.05
CA LEU A 171 24.84 -4.97 20.39
C LEU A 171 23.49 -5.55 20.86
N ARG A 172 23.42 -6.87 20.99
CA ARG A 172 22.23 -7.59 21.47
C ARG A 172 21.92 -7.29 22.94
N SER A 173 22.93 -7.26 23.81
CA SER A 173 22.76 -6.90 25.22
C SER A 173 22.19 -5.50 25.35
N SER A 174 22.76 -4.52 24.64
CA SER A 174 22.26 -3.14 24.63
C SER A 174 20.81 -3.03 24.11
N ALA A 175 20.46 -3.79 23.06
CA ALA A 175 19.09 -3.82 22.55
C ALA A 175 18.10 -4.38 23.59
N MET A 176 18.50 -5.42 24.33
CA MET A 176 17.68 -6.03 25.38
C MET A 176 17.53 -5.08 26.59
N GLU A 177 18.60 -4.42 27.02
CA GLU A 177 18.57 -3.45 28.14
C GLU A 177 17.63 -2.27 27.86
N HIS A 178 17.55 -1.83 26.61
CA HIS A 178 16.68 -0.73 26.20
C HIS A 178 15.29 -1.18 25.69
N SER A 179 15.02 -2.49 25.67
CA SER A 179 13.77 -3.08 25.13
C SER A 179 13.49 -2.63 23.69
N GLU A 180 14.54 -2.50 22.87
CA GLU A 180 14.47 -2.06 21.48
C GLU A 180 14.78 -3.20 20.51
N ARG A 181 14.33 -3.04 19.25
CA ARG A 181 14.72 -3.96 18.17
C ARG A 181 16.23 -3.81 17.89
N LEU A 182 16.86 -4.96 17.56
CA LEU A 182 18.30 -5.02 17.30
C LEU A 182 18.77 -4.02 16.22
N ALA A 183 17.99 -3.88 15.14
CA ALA A 183 18.27 -2.95 14.06
C ALA A 183 18.19 -1.47 14.50
N VAL A 184 17.25 -1.12 15.38
CA VAL A 184 17.12 0.24 15.93
C VAL A 184 18.32 0.56 16.82
N MET A 185 18.72 -0.37 17.67
CA MET A 185 19.93 -0.22 18.48
C MET A 185 21.19 -0.11 17.61
N ALA A 186 21.28 -0.89 16.53
CA ALA A 186 22.37 -0.83 15.57
C ALA A 186 22.50 0.57 14.93
N ASP A 187 21.40 1.16 14.52
CA ASP A 187 21.38 2.52 13.95
C ASP A 187 21.83 3.60 14.96
N ARG A 188 21.39 3.46 16.22
CA ARG A 188 21.88 4.32 17.32
C ARG A 188 23.38 4.21 17.52
N VAL A 189 23.91 2.99 17.56
CA VAL A 189 25.36 2.73 17.72
C VAL A 189 26.14 3.34 16.56
N ILE A 190 25.65 3.17 15.33
CA ILE A 190 26.27 3.80 14.15
C ILE A 190 26.33 5.32 14.33
N THR A 191 25.22 5.94 14.67
CA THR A 191 25.11 7.40 14.86
C THR A 191 26.06 7.89 15.93
N LEU A 192 26.15 7.19 17.07
CA LEU A 192 27.03 7.55 18.18
C LEU A 192 28.50 7.46 17.80
N ILE A 193 28.94 6.38 17.15
CA ILE A 193 30.34 6.20 16.75
C ILE A 193 30.74 7.19 15.65
N GLU A 194 29.86 7.40 14.66
CA GLU A 194 30.12 8.35 13.57
C GLU A 194 30.18 9.81 14.06
N SER A 195 29.34 10.18 15.03
CA SER A 195 29.38 11.54 15.63
C SER A 195 30.66 11.79 16.43
N ARG A 196 31.13 10.81 17.19
CA ARG A 196 32.41 10.88 17.91
C ARG A 196 33.62 11.03 16.97
N ASN A 197 33.60 10.28 15.85
CA ASN A 197 34.67 10.35 14.86
C ASN A 197 34.70 11.71 14.11
N ARG A 198 33.57 12.39 13.96
CA ARG A 198 33.51 13.76 13.40
C ARG A 198 33.99 14.82 14.40
N GLY A 199 33.76 14.60 15.69
CA GLY A 199 34.18 15.53 16.76
C GLY A 199 35.69 15.51 17.06
N SER A 200 36.40 14.40 16.75
CA SER A 200 37.86 14.26 16.99
C SER A 200 38.72 14.72 15.81
N GLY A 201 38.10 15.17 14.69
CA GLY A 201 38.78 15.68 13.48
C GLY A 201 38.87 17.20 13.43
N GLY A 202 39.15 17.89 14.53
CA GLY A 202 39.45 19.31 14.53
C GLY A 202 40.75 19.62 13.75
N PRO A 203 40.83 20.72 12.96
CA PRO A 203 41.98 20.99 12.11
C PRO A 203 43.22 21.24 12.97
N ILE A 204 44.25 20.44 12.74
CA ILE A 204 45.61 20.77 13.21
C ILE A 204 45.99 22.08 12.56
N ARG A 205 45.88 23.20 13.28
CA ARG A 205 46.51 24.47 12.91
C ARG A 205 48.00 24.21 12.85
N LYS A 206 48.57 24.15 11.65
CA LYS A 206 49.99 24.36 11.45
C LYS A 206 50.27 25.81 11.82
N ALA A 207 50.90 26.01 12.98
CA ALA A 207 51.60 27.28 13.30
C ALA A 207 52.91 27.26 12.52
N SER A 208 53.10 28.28 11.70
CA SER A 208 54.38 28.67 11.09
C SER A 208 55.22 29.39 12.09
#